data_ec1b7aca32ff0b2b25227e43cb618c20
#
_entry.id   ec1b7aca32ff0b2b25227e43cb618c20
#
_cell.length_a   1.000
_cell.length_b   1.000
_cell.length_c   1.000
_cell.angle_alpha   90.00
_cell.angle_beta   90.00
_cell.angle_gamma   90.00
#
_symmetry.space_group_name_H-M   'P 1'
#
loop_
_entity.id
_entity.type
_entity.pdbx_description
1 polymer ?
#
loop_
_entity_poly.entity_id
_entity_poly.type
_entity_poly.pdbx_seq_one_letter_code
_entity_poly.pdbx_strand_id
1 'polypeptide(L)'
;MFKPATHEPDDDRAMTDTKTPPPQVWPTLRANDARALIKFLVEAFGFEETAVYGDGDRVDHAQLSWPPGGGIMLGSANRGPGDEWSLPPGTFGAYVVSDDVDALYARAVKAGAEIIREPQNTDYGSHEFAARDPEGNLWSFGTYRGEPRTTD
;
A
#
# COMPACT_ATOMS: atom_id res chain seq x y z
N MET A 1 -13.90 -20.57 27.52
CA MET A 1 -13.45 -20.26 27.56
C MET A 1 -12.80 -20.32 27.35
N PHE A 2 -12.65 -20.31 26.59
CA PHE A 2 -12.12 -19.99 26.43
C PHE A 2 -11.39 -20.22 26.71
N LYS A 3 -11.02 -20.53 26.65
CA LYS A 3 -10.42 -20.52 27.03
C LYS A 3 -9.78 -20.40 27.36
N PRO A 4 -9.59 -20.67 27.42
CA PRO A 4 -8.95 -20.47 27.70
C PRO A 4 -8.22 -20.43 27.62
N ALA A 5 -8.01 -20.62 27.43
CA ALA A 5 -7.47 -20.33 27.40
C ALA A 5 -6.80 -20.35 27.15
N THR A 6 -6.76 -20.70 26.90
CA THR A 6 -6.34 -20.48 26.77
C THR A 6 -5.83 -20.15 26.40
N HIS A 7 -5.63 -20.16 25.95
CA HIS A 7 -5.37 -19.50 25.70
C HIS A 7 -4.90 -19.11 25.37
N GLU A 8 -4.68 -19.35 25.17
CA GLU A 8 -4.47 -18.80 25.00
C GLU A 8 -3.78 -18.31 24.82
N PRO A 9 -3.41 -18.47 24.81
CA PRO A 9 -2.96 -17.83 24.58
C PRO A 9 -2.49 -17.45 24.10
N ASP A 10 -2.10 -17.51 23.46
CA ASP A 10 -2.01 -17.09 22.84
C ASP A 10 -2.20 -16.64 22.63
N ASP A 11 -2.35 -16.63 22.43
CA ASP A 11 -2.93 -16.11 22.07
C ASP A 11 -3.33 -15.14 22.28
N ASP A 12 -2.96 -14.78 22.63
CA ASP A 12 -3.46 -13.70 22.88
C ASP A 12 -3.22 -12.58 22.02
N ARG A 13 -2.23 -12.33 21.43
CA ARG A 13 -2.06 -11.38 20.50
C ARG A 13 -3.07 -11.51 19.46
N ALA A 14 -3.31 -12.64 19.06
CA ALA A 14 -4.34 -12.89 18.10
C ALA A 14 -5.71 -12.47 18.60
N MET A 15 -5.88 -12.42 19.90
CA MET A 15 -7.17 -12.08 20.42
C MET A 15 -7.57 -10.68 20.17
N THR A 16 -6.65 -9.73 20.31
CA THR A 16 -7.00 -8.38 20.00
C THR A 16 -7.22 -8.19 18.53
N ASP A 17 -6.55 -8.98 17.72
CA ASP A 17 -6.69 -8.86 16.28
C ASP A 17 -8.03 -9.29 15.78
N THR A 18 -8.74 -10.11 16.55
CA THR A 18 -10.06 -10.56 16.10
C THR A 18 -11.07 -9.43 16.04
N LYS A 19 -10.80 -8.31 16.69
CA LYS A 19 -11.70 -7.16 16.65
C LYS A 19 -11.53 -6.34 15.38
N THR A 20 -10.44 -6.50 14.70
CA THR A 20 -10.16 -5.76 13.48
C THR A 20 -10.18 -6.76 12.33
N PRO A 21 -11.20 -6.69 11.49
CA PRO A 21 -11.24 -7.63 10.37
C PRO A 21 -10.08 -7.37 9.42
N PRO A 22 -9.65 -8.36 8.67
CA PRO A 22 -8.65 -8.14 7.63
C PRO A 22 -9.20 -7.16 6.60
N PRO A 23 -8.33 -6.53 5.82
CA PRO A 23 -8.80 -5.60 4.80
C PRO A 23 -9.78 -6.28 3.85
N GLN A 24 -10.84 -5.54 3.52
CA GLN A 24 -11.88 -6.05 2.64
C GLN A 24 -11.89 -5.35 1.28
N VAL A 25 -11.19 -4.22 1.17
CA VAL A 25 -11.11 -3.48 -0.08
C VAL A 25 -9.64 -3.39 -0.47
N TRP A 26 -9.35 -3.81 -1.69
CA TRP A 26 -7.98 -3.82 -2.21
C TRP A 26 -7.95 -3.08 -3.53
N PRO A 27 -7.35 -1.88 -3.56
CA PRO A 27 -7.11 -1.23 -4.84
C PRO A 27 -6.18 -2.08 -5.70
N THR A 28 -6.43 -2.08 -7.00
CA THR A 28 -5.59 -2.83 -7.91
C THR A 28 -5.09 -1.94 -9.04
N LEU A 29 -3.90 -2.22 -9.53
CA LEU A 29 -3.32 -1.47 -10.63
C LEU A 29 -2.52 -2.39 -11.54
N ARG A 30 -2.19 -1.87 -12.73
CA ARG A 30 -1.36 -2.58 -13.70
C ARG A 30 -0.07 -1.82 -13.91
N ALA A 31 0.96 -2.53 -14.30
CA ALA A 31 2.28 -1.95 -14.49
C ALA A 31 2.91 -2.49 -15.74
N ASN A 32 3.66 -1.65 -16.45
CA ASN A 32 4.44 -2.10 -17.60
C ASN A 32 5.62 -2.95 -17.15
N ASP A 33 6.24 -2.58 -16.04
CA ASP A 33 7.32 -3.35 -15.42
C ASP A 33 6.95 -3.62 -13.97
N ALA A 34 6.13 -4.66 -13.79
CA ALA A 34 5.58 -4.95 -12.47
C ALA A 34 6.65 -5.34 -11.45
N ARG A 35 7.69 -6.07 -11.88
CA ARG A 35 8.77 -6.44 -10.96
C ARG A 35 9.51 -5.22 -10.43
N ALA A 36 9.82 -4.27 -11.32
CA ALA A 36 10.49 -3.04 -10.91
C ALA A 36 9.60 -2.20 -10.01
N LEU A 37 8.30 -2.15 -10.29
CA LEU A 37 7.37 -1.40 -9.46
C LEU A 37 7.30 -1.99 -8.05
N ILE A 38 7.19 -3.31 -7.94
CA ILE A 38 7.17 -3.98 -6.64
C ILE A 38 8.42 -3.64 -5.84
N LYS A 39 9.59 -3.76 -6.47
CA LYS A 39 10.84 -3.44 -5.80
C LYS A 39 10.86 -2.00 -5.30
N PHE A 40 10.41 -1.07 -6.14
CA PHE A 40 10.36 0.34 -5.76
C PHE A 40 9.43 0.58 -4.58
N LEU A 41 8.22 0.03 -4.62
CA LEU A 41 7.24 0.25 -3.55
C LEU A 41 7.74 -0.29 -2.21
N VAL A 42 8.46 -1.40 -2.24
CA VAL A 42 9.05 -1.97 -1.03
C VAL A 42 10.19 -1.09 -0.53
N GLU A 43 11.11 -0.70 -1.41
CA GLU A 43 12.32 0.04 -0.99
C GLU A 43 12.02 1.48 -0.65
N ALA A 44 11.21 2.15 -1.45
CA ALA A 44 10.97 3.59 -1.27
C ALA A 44 9.91 3.87 -0.23
N PHE A 45 8.83 3.11 -0.21
CA PHE A 45 7.68 3.43 0.64
C PHE A 45 7.50 2.48 1.81
N GLY A 46 8.16 1.33 1.80
CA GLY A 46 8.07 0.41 2.93
C GLY A 46 6.90 -0.56 2.87
N PHE A 47 6.32 -0.76 1.70
CA PHE A 47 5.37 -1.85 1.54
C PHE A 47 6.06 -3.19 1.75
N GLU A 48 5.29 -4.19 2.14
CA GLU A 48 5.78 -5.55 2.32
C GLU A 48 5.22 -6.44 1.23
N GLU A 49 6.10 -7.18 0.58
CA GLU A 49 5.67 -8.15 -0.43
C GLU A 49 5.02 -9.34 0.28
N THR A 50 3.74 -9.53 0.05
CA THR A 50 2.99 -10.60 0.69
C THR A 50 2.84 -11.80 -0.22
N ALA A 51 2.61 -11.56 -1.51
CA ALA A 51 2.46 -12.64 -2.48
C ALA A 51 2.82 -12.10 -3.87
N VAL A 52 3.51 -12.92 -4.66
CA VAL A 52 3.79 -12.59 -6.06
C VAL A 52 3.69 -13.89 -6.85
N TYR A 53 2.86 -13.88 -7.87
CA TYR A 53 2.68 -15.02 -8.76
C TYR A 53 2.96 -14.58 -10.19
N GLY A 54 3.67 -15.38 -10.92
CA GLY A 54 4.00 -15.08 -12.31
C GLY A 54 5.21 -15.86 -12.77
N ASP A 55 5.73 -15.50 -13.94
CA ASP A 55 6.83 -16.20 -14.55
C ASP A 55 7.72 -15.19 -15.26
N GLY A 56 9.02 -15.23 -14.98
CA GLY A 56 9.97 -14.29 -15.55
C GLY A 56 9.61 -12.86 -15.17
N ASP A 57 9.55 -12.00 -16.16
CA ASP A 57 9.21 -10.59 -15.92
C ASP A 57 7.73 -10.37 -15.69
N ARG A 58 6.91 -11.36 -16.01
CA ARG A 58 5.48 -11.23 -15.92
C ARG A 58 4.99 -11.49 -14.50
N VAL A 59 4.15 -10.61 -14.01
CA VAL A 59 3.46 -10.79 -12.74
C VAL A 59 1.97 -10.95 -13.03
N ASP A 60 1.45 -12.14 -12.75
CA ASP A 60 0.02 -12.38 -12.91
C ASP A 60 -0.77 -11.72 -11.80
N HIS A 61 -0.23 -11.78 -10.58
CA HIS A 61 -0.88 -11.19 -9.42
C HIS A 61 0.16 -10.96 -8.33
N ALA A 62 0.10 -9.82 -7.69
CA ALA A 62 0.90 -9.53 -6.52
C ALA A 62 0.06 -8.82 -5.46
N GLN A 63 0.41 -9.05 -4.22
CA GLN A 63 -0.17 -8.36 -3.09
C GLN A 63 0.95 -7.72 -2.30
N LEU A 64 0.86 -6.42 -2.07
CA LEU A 64 1.77 -5.68 -1.22
C LEU A 64 0.98 -5.13 -0.05
N SER A 65 1.46 -5.42 1.15
CA SER A 65 0.77 -5.00 2.36
C SER A 65 1.40 -3.73 2.90
N TRP A 66 0.55 -2.82 3.34
CA TRP A 66 0.98 -1.64 4.09
C TRP A 66 1.02 -2.06 5.56
N PRO A 67 2.19 -2.00 6.24
CA PRO A 67 2.29 -2.58 7.57
C PRO A 67 1.23 -2.13 8.58
N PRO A 68 0.85 -0.84 8.62
CA PRO A 68 -0.22 -0.43 9.55
C PRO A 68 -1.60 -0.94 9.17
N GLY A 69 -1.84 -1.34 7.93
CA GLY A 69 -3.13 -1.89 7.52
C GLY A 69 -3.44 -1.62 6.07
N GLY A 70 -4.07 -2.58 5.42
CA GLY A 70 -4.44 -2.47 4.01
C GLY A 70 -3.27 -2.78 3.09
N GLY A 71 -3.41 -2.36 1.84
CA GLY A 71 -2.40 -2.59 0.84
C GLY A 71 -2.96 -2.44 -0.56
N ILE A 72 -2.24 -2.96 -1.52
CA ILE A 72 -2.65 -2.93 -2.92
C ILE A 72 -2.39 -4.28 -3.56
N MET A 73 -3.04 -4.50 -4.69
CA MET A 73 -2.76 -5.62 -5.56
C MET A 73 -2.33 -5.09 -6.92
N LEU A 74 -1.46 -5.80 -7.60
CA LEU A 74 -1.02 -5.34 -8.92
C LEU A 74 -0.62 -6.52 -9.80
N GLY A 75 -0.54 -6.25 -11.08
CA GLY A 75 -0.08 -7.22 -12.04
C GLY A 75 0.42 -6.53 -13.30
N SER A 76 1.03 -7.33 -14.19
CA SER A 76 1.56 -6.83 -15.43
C SER A 76 0.43 -6.40 -16.36
N ALA A 77 0.68 -5.33 -17.11
CA ALA A 77 -0.21 -4.87 -18.17
C ALA A 77 -0.01 -5.74 -19.42
N ASN A 78 -0.78 -5.42 -20.47
CA ASN A 78 -0.62 -6.04 -21.81
C ASN A 78 -0.83 -7.54 -21.79
N ARG A 79 -1.95 -7.96 -21.23
CA ARG A 79 -2.28 -9.39 -21.13
C ARG A 79 -2.96 -9.94 -22.37
N GLY A 80 -3.12 -9.12 -23.39
CA GLY A 80 -3.67 -9.55 -24.68
C GLY A 80 -5.14 -9.22 -24.83
N PRO A 81 -5.71 -9.58 -26.00
CA PRO A 81 -7.12 -9.31 -26.28
C PRO A 81 -8.02 -10.04 -25.30
N GLY A 82 -9.10 -9.40 -24.92
CA GLY A 82 -10.05 -10.01 -23.99
C GLY A 82 -9.76 -9.76 -22.52
N ASP A 83 -8.71 -9.01 -22.21
CA ASP A 83 -8.45 -8.65 -20.84
C ASP A 83 -9.47 -7.59 -20.38
N GLU A 84 -10.42 -8.02 -19.55
CA GLU A 84 -11.49 -7.15 -19.09
C GLU A 84 -11.04 -6.20 -17.97
N TRP A 85 -9.84 -6.41 -17.43
CA TRP A 85 -9.31 -5.59 -16.34
C TRP A 85 -8.12 -4.78 -16.83
N SER A 86 -8.28 -4.20 -17.99
CA SER A 86 -7.19 -3.51 -18.70
C SER A 86 -7.05 -2.07 -18.23
N LEU A 87 -6.50 -1.91 -17.03
CA LEU A 87 -6.28 -0.59 -16.44
C LEU A 87 -5.00 0.00 -17.02
N PRO A 88 -5.03 1.26 -17.49
CA PRO A 88 -3.80 1.87 -18.00
C PRO A 88 -2.76 2.03 -16.90
N PRO A 89 -1.53 1.59 -17.14
CA PRO A 89 -0.45 1.85 -16.17
C PRO A 89 -0.23 3.33 -15.96
N GLY A 90 0.16 3.70 -14.74
CA GLY A 90 0.51 5.07 -14.43
C GLY A 90 -0.66 6.00 -14.14
N THR A 91 -1.87 5.46 -14.04
CA THR A 91 -3.05 6.30 -13.79
C THR A 91 -3.66 6.09 -12.41
N PHE A 92 -2.98 5.35 -11.57
CA PHE A 92 -3.45 5.06 -10.21
C PHE A 92 -3.02 6.15 -9.24
N GLY A 93 -3.84 6.40 -8.23
CA GLY A 93 -3.47 7.30 -7.13
C GLY A 93 -3.93 6.75 -5.80
N ALA A 94 -3.16 7.02 -4.76
CA ALA A 94 -3.48 6.59 -3.41
C ALA A 94 -3.02 7.61 -2.39
N TYR A 95 -3.81 7.76 -1.34
CA TYR A 95 -3.40 8.44 -0.12
C TYR A 95 -3.15 7.37 0.94
N VAL A 96 -1.99 7.42 1.58
CA VAL A 96 -1.55 6.42 2.53
C VAL A 96 -1.27 7.10 3.87
N VAL A 97 -1.81 6.55 4.93
CA VAL A 97 -1.58 7.09 6.27
C VAL A 97 -0.23 6.64 6.79
N SER A 98 0.54 7.58 7.32
CA SER A 98 1.84 7.30 7.91
C SER A 98 1.98 8.06 9.21
N ASP A 99 2.51 7.40 10.22
CA ASP A 99 2.76 8.05 11.52
C ASP A 99 4.07 8.83 11.53
N ASP A 100 4.97 8.54 10.57
CA ASP A 100 6.25 9.23 10.51
C ASP A 100 6.52 9.61 9.05
N VAL A 101 5.89 10.69 8.64
CA VAL A 101 5.96 11.18 7.27
C VAL A 101 7.37 11.62 6.92
N ASP A 102 8.08 12.26 7.84
CA ASP A 102 9.43 12.76 7.55
C ASP A 102 10.43 11.62 7.33
N ALA A 103 10.35 10.56 8.13
CA ALA A 103 11.21 9.40 7.93
C ALA A 103 10.89 8.70 6.61
N LEU A 104 9.61 8.62 6.28
CA LEU A 104 9.19 8.02 5.02
C LEU A 104 9.66 8.85 3.83
N TYR A 105 9.57 10.16 3.94
CA TYR A 105 10.07 11.05 2.91
C TYR A 105 11.58 10.84 2.68
N ALA A 106 12.36 10.78 3.75
CA ALA A 106 13.80 10.57 3.63
C ALA A 106 14.10 9.24 2.95
N ARG A 107 13.35 8.21 3.28
CA ARG A 107 13.48 6.90 2.66
C ARG A 107 13.16 6.95 1.16
N ALA A 108 12.08 7.63 0.82
CA ALA A 108 11.66 7.75 -0.58
C ALA A 108 12.70 8.50 -1.41
N VAL A 109 13.24 9.59 -0.86
CA VAL A 109 14.28 10.36 -1.55
C VAL A 109 15.52 9.50 -1.79
N LYS A 110 15.94 8.75 -0.77
CA LYS A 110 17.12 7.90 -0.87
C LYS A 110 16.93 6.82 -1.94
N ALA A 111 15.72 6.32 -2.10
CA ALA A 111 15.41 5.30 -3.09
C ALA A 111 15.18 5.87 -4.49
N GLY A 112 15.28 7.19 -4.66
CA GLY A 112 15.17 7.81 -5.97
C GLY A 112 13.76 8.15 -6.40
N ALA A 113 12.81 8.25 -5.48
CA ALA A 113 11.45 8.63 -5.83
C ALA A 113 11.39 10.05 -6.38
N GLU A 114 10.52 10.25 -7.35
CA GLU A 114 10.25 11.58 -7.87
C GLU A 114 9.33 12.30 -6.90
N ILE A 115 9.82 13.32 -6.22
CA ILE A 115 9.03 14.05 -5.23
C ILE A 115 8.20 15.12 -5.94
N ILE A 116 6.89 15.04 -5.78
CA ILE A 116 5.95 16.00 -6.35
C ILE A 116 5.74 17.17 -5.39
N ARG A 117 5.67 16.85 -4.10
CA ARG A 117 5.45 17.88 -3.08
C ARG A 117 6.22 17.47 -1.84
N GLU A 118 7.08 18.35 -1.37
CA GLU A 118 7.87 18.11 -0.16
C GLU A 118 6.98 18.13 1.08
N PRO A 119 7.44 17.57 2.19
CA PRO A 119 6.63 17.54 3.41
C PRO A 119 6.17 18.95 3.80
N GLN A 120 4.89 19.06 4.08
CA GLN A 120 4.30 20.32 4.51
C GLN A 120 3.07 20.04 5.36
N ASN A 121 2.74 21.01 6.19
CA ASN A 121 1.52 20.94 6.98
C ASN A 121 0.36 21.46 6.14
N THR A 122 -0.77 20.79 6.24
CA THR A 122 -1.99 21.22 5.58
C THR A 122 -2.82 22.04 6.56
N ASP A 123 -3.80 22.77 6.04
CA ASP A 123 -4.69 23.56 6.89
C ASP A 123 -5.74 22.72 7.61
N TYR A 124 -5.85 21.43 7.27
CA TYR A 124 -6.75 20.52 7.98
C TYR A 124 -5.99 19.61 8.96
N GLY A 125 -4.76 19.94 9.30
CA GLY A 125 -4.05 19.27 10.39
C GLY A 125 -3.24 18.04 10.01
N SER A 126 -2.94 17.86 8.75
CA SER A 126 -2.11 16.74 8.29
C SER A 126 -0.69 17.23 7.96
N HIS A 127 0.27 16.35 8.09
CA HIS A 127 1.63 16.58 7.61
C HIS A 127 1.85 15.60 6.46
N GLU A 128 2.14 16.09 5.25
CA GLU A 128 2.05 15.26 4.04
C GLU A 128 3.19 15.55 3.06
N PHE A 129 3.54 14.51 2.28
CA PHE A 129 4.32 14.71 1.06
C PHE A 129 3.70 13.85 -0.05
N ALA A 130 4.12 14.09 -1.29
CA ALA A 130 3.63 13.33 -2.42
C ALA A 130 4.78 12.97 -3.36
N ALA A 131 4.67 11.81 -3.98
CA ALA A 131 5.69 11.28 -4.86
C ALA A 131 5.05 10.52 -6.02
N ARG A 132 5.83 10.36 -7.07
CA ARG A 132 5.43 9.59 -8.25
C ARG A 132 6.30 8.34 -8.31
N ASP A 133 5.69 7.20 -8.61
CA ASP A 133 6.46 5.98 -8.78
C ASP A 133 6.99 5.86 -10.21
N PRO A 134 7.82 4.85 -10.51
CA PRO A 134 8.41 4.73 -11.85
C PRO A 134 7.41 4.51 -12.98
N GLU A 135 6.20 4.05 -12.67
CA GLU A 135 5.15 3.89 -13.68
C GLU A 135 4.35 5.15 -13.91
N GLY A 136 4.50 6.15 -13.02
CA GLY A 136 3.75 7.39 -13.11
C GLY A 136 2.60 7.52 -12.14
N ASN A 137 2.36 6.53 -11.29
CA ASN A 137 1.28 6.61 -10.31
C ASN A 137 1.60 7.62 -9.22
N LEU A 138 0.55 8.19 -8.65
CA LEU A 138 0.68 9.26 -7.65
C LEU A 138 0.42 8.71 -6.26
N TRP A 139 1.33 9.03 -5.33
CA TRP A 139 1.25 8.57 -3.95
C TRP A 139 1.36 9.77 -3.03
N SER A 140 0.38 9.93 -2.15
CA SER A 140 0.42 10.92 -1.10
C SER A 140 0.48 10.22 0.24
N PHE A 141 1.35 10.68 1.11
CA PHE A 141 1.52 10.11 2.45
C PHE A 141 1.26 11.20 3.47
N GLY A 142 0.45 10.91 4.46
CA GLY A 142 0.10 11.91 5.44
C GLY A 142 -0.34 11.35 6.77
N THR A 143 -0.41 12.22 7.77
CA THR A 143 -0.82 11.83 9.11
C THR A 143 -2.33 11.80 9.28
N TYR A 144 -3.08 12.44 8.37
CA TYR A 144 -4.53 12.45 8.45
C TYR A 144 -5.08 11.05 8.21
N ARG A 145 -5.91 10.58 9.12
CA ARG A 145 -6.40 9.20 9.09
C ARG A 145 -7.81 9.07 8.51
N GLY A 146 -8.36 10.16 8.00
CA GLY A 146 -9.77 10.18 7.61
C GLY A 146 -10.63 10.43 8.83
N GLU A 147 -11.90 10.61 8.59
CA GLU A 147 -12.86 10.83 9.66
C GLU A 147 -13.34 9.51 10.22
N PRO A 148 -13.57 9.42 11.53
CA PRO A 148 -14.08 8.17 12.10
C PRO A 148 -15.48 7.88 11.58
N ARG A 149 -15.77 6.59 11.44
CA ARG A 149 -17.11 6.17 11.04
C ARG A 149 -18.08 6.43 12.17
N THR A 150 -19.27 6.89 11.80
CA THR A 150 -20.39 6.93 12.75
C THR A 150 -21.16 5.62 12.62
N THR A 151 -21.61 5.08 13.74
CA THR A 151 -22.21 3.76 13.75
C THR A 151 -23.66 3.75 14.23
N ASP A 152 -24.26 4.89 14.44
CA ASP A 152 -25.68 4.93 14.87
C ASP A 152 -26.65 5.26 13.73
#